data_30b995c5e22404676eb056c7cc093b40
#
_entry.id   30b995c5e22404676eb056c7cc093b40
#
_cell.length_a   1.000
_cell.length_b   1.000
_cell.length_c   1.000
_cell.angle_alpha   90.00
_cell.angle_beta   90.00
_cell.angle_gamma   90.00
#
_symmetry.space_group_name_H-M   'P 1'
#
loop_
_entity.id
_entity.type
_entity.pdbx_description
1 polymer ?
#
loop_
_entity_poly.entity_id
_entity_poly.type
_entity_poly.pdbx_seq_one_letter_code
_entity_poly.pdbx_strand_id
1 'polypeptide(L)'
;PNSPNFISKVIGDMSKSVATDGTDYYIKETGTYPNASKYVRVKQVNYLTPDYFDNAGVAKNEFTASLPDAPQSSSLNGAIGSNIPALAGFNRKMNFYSDINNTDSQGLVGDNYTSAIGLMANTDDYKFNVLTTPGLINANALQTSAISTAISNTQARGDSMFVVDLVNYDTALATVTTQAAGFDSSYAAA
;
A
#
# COMPACT_ATOMS: atom_id res chain seq x y z
N PRO A 1 23.33 -12.85 -17.72
CA PRO A 1 22.57 -13.89 -17.02
C PRO A 1 23.39 -15.14 -16.68
N ASN A 2 24.36 -15.50 -17.53
CA ASN A 2 25.14 -16.73 -17.33
C ASN A 2 26.29 -16.60 -16.32
N SER A 3 26.65 -15.41 -15.91
CA SER A 3 27.66 -15.18 -14.88
C SER A 3 27.16 -15.58 -13.50
N PRO A 4 27.98 -16.18 -12.63
CA PRO A 4 27.64 -16.39 -11.23
C PRO A 4 27.44 -15.06 -10.48
N ASN A 5 28.05 -13.98 -10.94
CA ASN A 5 27.98 -12.65 -10.37
C ASN A 5 26.87 -11.79 -11.02
N PHE A 6 25.96 -12.40 -11.78
CA PHE A 6 24.83 -11.67 -12.33
C PHE A 6 23.97 -11.08 -11.20
N ILE A 7 23.66 -9.79 -11.29
CA ILE A 7 23.06 -9.04 -10.18
C ILE A 7 21.79 -9.68 -9.63
N SER A 8 20.91 -10.20 -10.50
CA SER A 8 19.69 -10.88 -10.05
C SER A 8 19.98 -12.20 -9.33
N LYS A 9 21.07 -12.90 -9.67
CA LYS A 9 21.49 -14.10 -8.95
C LYS A 9 22.03 -13.79 -7.55
N VAL A 10 22.76 -12.69 -7.43
CA VAL A 10 23.43 -12.32 -6.17
C VAL A 10 22.47 -11.68 -5.19
N ILE A 11 21.61 -10.80 -5.67
CA ILE A 11 20.68 -10.02 -4.81
C ILE A 11 19.32 -10.70 -4.72
N GLY A 12 18.85 -11.31 -5.81
CA GLY A 12 17.50 -11.83 -5.97
C GLY A 12 16.58 -10.88 -6.71
N ASP A 13 15.57 -11.43 -7.35
CA ASP A 13 14.57 -10.69 -8.14
C ASP A 13 13.13 -11.17 -7.88
N MET A 14 12.92 -12.03 -6.89
CA MET A 14 11.59 -12.52 -6.56
C MET A 14 10.71 -11.41 -5.99
N SER A 15 9.50 -11.32 -6.52
CA SER A 15 8.47 -10.38 -6.09
C SER A 15 7.17 -11.11 -5.86
N LYS A 16 6.48 -10.73 -4.79
CA LYS A 16 5.13 -11.20 -4.49
C LYS A 16 4.13 -10.09 -4.80
N SER A 17 3.04 -10.44 -5.44
CA SER A 17 1.93 -9.55 -5.71
C SER A 17 0.62 -10.29 -5.52
N VAL A 18 -0.43 -9.56 -5.15
CA VAL A 18 -1.78 -10.11 -5.14
C VAL A 18 -2.27 -10.16 -6.58
N ALA A 19 -2.78 -11.30 -7.01
CA ALA A 19 -3.40 -11.53 -8.30
C ALA A 19 -4.80 -12.07 -8.11
N THR A 20 -5.62 -12.01 -9.16
CA THR A 20 -6.99 -12.54 -9.15
C THR A 20 -7.17 -13.58 -10.25
N ASP A 21 -7.97 -14.59 -9.97
CA ASP A 21 -8.49 -15.51 -10.95
C ASP A 21 -10.02 -15.58 -10.79
N GLY A 22 -10.72 -14.85 -11.64
CA GLY A 22 -12.15 -14.61 -11.46
C GLY A 22 -12.42 -13.77 -10.21
N THR A 23 -13.00 -14.37 -9.20
CA THR A 23 -13.33 -13.75 -7.91
C THR A 23 -12.30 -14.02 -6.81
N ASP A 24 -11.42 -15.00 -7.03
CA ASP A 24 -10.49 -15.45 -6.00
C ASP A 24 -9.16 -14.67 -6.05
N TYR A 25 -8.67 -14.30 -4.89
CA TYR A 25 -7.39 -13.61 -4.73
C TYR A 25 -6.32 -14.59 -4.27
N TYR A 26 -5.15 -14.50 -4.86
CA TYR A 26 -3.99 -15.31 -4.49
C TYR A 26 -2.68 -14.54 -4.56
N ILE A 27 -1.66 -15.05 -3.87
CA ILE A 27 -0.31 -14.48 -3.96
C ILE A 27 0.41 -15.08 -5.15
N LYS A 28 0.70 -14.25 -6.14
CA LYS A 28 1.52 -14.61 -7.29
C LYS A 28 2.98 -14.25 -7.01
N GLU A 29 3.84 -15.24 -7.14
CA GLU A 29 5.29 -15.05 -7.11
C GLU A 29 5.84 -14.92 -8.52
N THR A 30 6.69 -13.92 -8.76
CA THR A 30 7.39 -13.69 -10.01
C THR A 30 8.86 -13.45 -9.73
N GLY A 31 9.72 -13.80 -10.67
CA GLY A 31 11.18 -13.74 -10.54
C GLY A 31 11.80 -15.09 -10.76
N THR A 32 13.14 -15.10 -10.87
CA THR A 32 13.91 -16.32 -11.17
C THR A 32 14.80 -16.71 -9.99
N TYR A 33 15.28 -15.73 -9.24
CA TYR A 33 16.30 -15.94 -8.20
C TYR A 33 15.78 -15.52 -6.82
N PRO A 34 15.96 -16.37 -5.79
CA PRO A 34 15.55 -16.06 -4.43
C PRO A 34 16.19 -14.75 -3.93
N ASN A 35 15.46 -13.98 -3.17
CA ASN A 35 15.97 -12.76 -2.56
C ASN A 35 16.97 -13.09 -1.44
N ALA A 36 18.19 -12.57 -1.53
CA ALA A 36 19.20 -12.68 -0.48
C ALA A 36 18.93 -11.72 0.68
N SER A 37 18.16 -10.65 0.45
CA SER A 37 17.84 -9.62 1.44
C SER A 37 16.33 -9.43 1.58
N LYS A 38 15.89 -9.06 2.78
CA LYS A 38 14.51 -8.63 3.04
C LYS A 38 14.21 -7.22 2.53
N TYR A 39 15.22 -6.42 2.30
CA TYR A 39 15.10 -4.98 2.06
C TYR A 39 15.34 -4.58 0.61
N VAL A 40 16.10 -5.36 -0.13
CA VAL A 40 16.51 -5.05 -1.50
C VAL A 40 16.29 -6.24 -2.41
N ARG A 41 15.80 -5.97 -3.61
CA ARG A 41 15.71 -6.92 -4.71
C ARG A 41 15.97 -6.21 -6.04
N VAL A 42 16.34 -6.94 -7.05
CA VAL A 42 16.45 -6.42 -8.41
C VAL A 42 15.06 -6.37 -9.01
N LYS A 43 14.59 -5.18 -9.35
CA LYS A 43 13.29 -5.00 -10.00
C LYS A 43 13.39 -5.32 -11.49
N GLN A 44 14.44 -4.83 -12.14
CA GLN A 44 14.66 -4.96 -13.57
C GLN A 44 16.12 -4.75 -13.91
N VAL A 45 16.61 -5.47 -14.88
CA VAL A 45 17.90 -5.25 -15.50
C VAL A 45 17.66 -4.74 -16.91
N ASN A 46 17.86 -3.44 -17.11
CA ASN A 46 17.56 -2.79 -18.38
C ASN A 46 18.62 -3.11 -19.43
N TYR A 47 19.87 -3.24 -19.02
CA TYR A 47 21.00 -3.47 -19.90
C TYR A 47 21.87 -4.60 -19.37
N LEU A 48 22.18 -5.54 -20.24
CA LEU A 48 23.15 -6.60 -20.00
C LEU A 48 24.48 -6.10 -20.53
N THR A 49 25.23 -5.34 -19.73
CA THR A 49 26.42 -4.70 -20.25
C THR A 49 27.70 -5.37 -19.84
N PRO A 50 28.51 -5.79 -20.78
CA PRO A 50 29.91 -5.98 -20.54
C PRO A 50 30.72 -4.67 -20.53
N ASP A 51 30.31 -3.66 -21.33
CA ASP A 51 31.14 -2.48 -21.57
C ASP A 51 30.43 -1.20 -21.19
N TYR A 52 30.80 -0.65 -20.03
CA TYR A 52 30.32 0.64 -19.55
C TYR A 52 30.90 1.81 -20.36
N PHE A 53 32.14 1.65 -20.84
CA PHE A 53 32.83 2.65 -21.64
C PHE A 53 32.79 2.30 -23.12
N ASP A 54 32.82 3.32 -23.97
CA ASP A 54 33.04 3.18 -25.40
C ASP A 54 34.53 2.95 -25.71
N ASN A 55 34.86 2.78 -26.99
CA ASN A 55 36.25 2.53 -27.44
C ASN A 55 37.17 3.74 -27.19
N ALA A 56 36.63 4.93 -26.91
CA ALA A 56 37.39 6.12 -26.57
C ALA A 56 37.53 6.31 -25.04
N GLY A 57 37.00 5.39 -24.24
CA GLY A 57 37.04 5.46 -22.78
C GLY A 57 36.01 6.42 -22.18
N VAL A 58 35.03 6.84 -22.97
CA VAL A 58 33.92 7.69 -22.50
C VAL A 58 32.77 6.80 -22.04
N ALA A 59 32.19 7.12 -20.86
CA ALA A 59 31.03 6.41 -20.35
C ALA A 59 29.84 6.57 -21.31
N LYS A 60 29.21 5.45 -21.67
CA LYS A 60 28.04 5.46 -22.57
C LYS A 60 26.87 6.11 -21.87
N ASN A 61 26.18 7.03 -22.54
CA ASN A 61 25.07 7.81 -21.98
C ASN A 61 23.93 6.92 -21.42
N GLU A 62 23.70 5.76 -22.00
CA GLU A 62 22.70 4.79 -21.55
C GLU A 62 22.97 4.23 -20.14
N PHE A 63 24.19 4.36 -19.62
CA PHE A 63 24.60 3.89 -18.29
C PHE A 63 24.85 5.04 -17.30
N THR A 64 24.84 6.26 -17.75
CA THR A 64 25.02 7.48 -16.93
C THR A 64 23.70 8.11 -16.49
N ALA A 65 22.57 7.46 -16.77
CA ALA A 65 21.26 7.94 -16.36
C ALA A 65 21.19 8.13 -14.84
N SER A 66 20.69 9.26 -14.41
CA SER A 66 20.42 9.54 -13.00
C SER A 66 19.45 8.51 -12.43
N LEU A 67 19.60 8.18 -11.14
CA LEU A 67 18.57 7.45 -10.44
C LEU A 67 17.27 8.25 -10.52
N PRO A 68 16.13 7.58 -10.71
CA PRO A 68 14.85 8.27 -10.66
C PRO A 68 14.70 8.97 -9.31
N ASP A 69 14.24 10.19 -9.32
CA ASP A 69 13.92 10.92 -8.10
C ASP A 69 12.92 10.13 -7.26
N ALA A 70 13.04 10.24 -5.95
CA ALA A 70 12.02 9.71 -5.05
C ALA A 70 10.68 10.34 -5.43
N PRO A 71 9.59 9.57 -5.49
CA PRO A 71 8.30 10.11 -5.86
C PRO A 71 7.92 11.24 -4.90
N GLN A 72 7.83 12.45 -5.43
CA GLN A 72 7.34 13.63 -4.73
C GLN A 72 5.83 13.75 -4.93
N SER A 73 5.14 12.67 -4.72
CA SER A 73 3.72 12.62 -5.01
C SER A 73 2.93 13.54 -4.09
N SER A 74 2.01 14.28 -4.65
CA SER A 74 1.04 15.10 -3.92
C SER A 74 0.17 14.29 -2.96
N SER A 75 0.02 13.00 -3.17
CA SER A 75 -0.74 12.11 -2.27
C SER A 75 -0.11 11.93 -0.88
N LEU A 76 1.13 12.36 -0.70
CA LEU A 76 1.82 12.39 0.59
C LEU A 76 1.99 13.81 1.11
N ASN A 77 1.28 14.76 0.53
CA ASN A 77 1.32 16.15 0.95
C ASN A 77 0.95 16.26 2.45
N GLY A 78 1.64 17.11 3.17
CA GLY A 78 1.46 17.23 4.62
C GLY A 78 2.13 16.13 5.45
N ALA A 79 1.99 14.87 5.08
CA ALA A 79 2.62 13.76 5.79
C ALA A 79 4.14 13.80 5.75
N ILE A 80 4.71 14.17 4.61
CA ILE A 80 6.15 14.36 4.45
C ILE A 80 6.60 15.75 4.90
N GLY A 81 5.67 16.68 5.07
CA GLY A 81 5.96 18.02 5.53
C GLY A 81 6.73 18.85 4.53
N SER A 82 6.54 18.61 3.24
CA SER A 82 7.22 19.34 2.17
C SER A 82 6.98 20.84 2.22
N ASN A 83 5.87 21.28 2.78
CA ASN A 83 5.46 22.67 2.85
C ASN A 83 5.59 23.27 4.26
N ILE A 84 6.11 22.55 5.24
CA ILE A 84 6.24 23.02 6.62
C ILE A 84 7.64 22.75 7.14
N PRO A 85 8.66 23.46 6.65
CA PRO A 85 10.05 23.16 6.98
C PRO A 85 10.37 23.32 8.48
N ALA A 86 9.77 24.31 9.14
CA ALA A 86 10.12 24.68 10.49
C ALA A 86 9.41 23.86 11.59
N LEU A 87 8.24 23.32 11.29
CA LEU A 87 7.40 22.59 12.23
C LEU A 87 7.35 21.09 11.95
N ALA A 88 8.00 20.70 10.91
CA ALA A 88 7.92 19.38 10.33
C ALA A 88 8.23 18.22 11.29
N GLY A 89 9.05 18.44 12.31
CA GLY A 89 9.44 17.38 13.25
C GLY A 89 8.35 17.01 14.24
N PHE A 90 7.61 17.96 14.74
CA PHE A 90 6.72 17.78 15.88
C PHE A 90 5.26 17.52 15.49
N ASN A 91 4.78 18.16 14.45
CA ASN A 91 3.37 18.10 14.03
C ASN A 91 3.10 17.14 12.87
N ARG A 92 4.09 16.45 12.33
CA ARG A 92 3.92 15.55 11.19
C ARG A 92 2.85 14.49 11.42
N LYS A 93 2.81 13.95 12.62
CA LYS A 93 1.82 12.93 12.96
C LYS A 93 0.40 13.49 12.98
N MET A 94 0.22 14.67 13.54
CA MET A 94 -1.08 15.33 13.57
C MET A 94 -1.50 15.79 12.18
N ASN A 95 -0.58 16.36 11.41
CA ASN A 95 -0.87 16.76 10.03
C ASN A 95 -1.24 15.58 9.15
N PHE A 96 -0.60 14.42 9.35
CA PHE A 96 -0.95 13.22 8.59
C PHE A 96 -2.42 12.86 8.75
N TYR A 97 -2.94 12.85 9.97
CA TYR A 97 -4.33 12.49 10.22
C TYR A 97 -5.32 13.60 9.81
N SER A 98 -4.99 14.85 10.06
CA SER A 98 -5.85 15.98 9.72
C SER A 98 -5.97 16.21 8.22
N ASP A 99 -4.95 15.82 7.47
CA ASP A 99 -4.90 16.02 6.02
C ASP A 99 -5.54 14.86 5.25
N ILE A 100 -5.91 13.76 5.90
CA ILE A 100 -6.72 12.72 5.27
C ILE A 100 -8.15 13.24 5.12
N ASN A 101 -8.58 13.40 3.87
CA ASN A 101 -9.91 13.91 3.52
C ASN A 101 -10.39 13.32 2.20
N ASN A 102 -11.55 13.76 1.70
CA ASN A 102 -12.15 13.23 0.48
C ASN A 102 -11.33 13.48 -0.80
N THR A 103 -10.33 14.33 -0.74
CA THR A 103 -9.47 14.67 -1.90
C THR A 103 -8.03 14.27 -1.71
N ASP A 104 -7.60 13.99 -0.48
CA ASP A 104 -6.23 13.63 -0.15
C ASP A 104 -6.20 12.44 0.81
N SER A 105 -5.60 11.35 0.38
CA SER A 105 -5.50 10.10 1.15
C SER A 105 -4.16 9.94 1.87
N GLN A 106 -3.27 10.90 1.80
CA GLN A 106 -1.92 10.84 2.36
C GLN A 106 -1.12 9.59 1.95
N GLY A 107 -1.33 9.15 0.70
CA GLY A 107 -0.67 7.97 0.14
C GLY A 107 -1.35 6.64 0.48
N LEU A 108 -2.46 6.64 1.18
CA LEU A 108 -3.27 5.44 1.40
C LEU A 108 -4.09 5.14 0.14
N VAL A 109 -3.74 4.07 -0.56
CA VAL A 109 -4.39 3.67 -1.81
C VAL A 109 -5.45 2.61 -1.51
N GLY A 110 -6.73 2.98 -1.64
CA GLY A 110 -7.88 2.12 -1.33
C GLY A 110 -7.88 0.80 -2.11
N ASP A 111 -7.49 0.82 -3.39
CA ASP A 111 -7.44 -0.39 -4.22
C ASP A 111 -6.43 -1.42 -3.70
N ASN A 112 -5.31 -0.98 -3.14
CA ASN A 112 -4.35 -1.88 -2.53
C ASN A 112 -4.91 -2.54 -1.28
N TYR A 113 -5.68 -1.81 -0.47
CA TYR A 113 -6.39 -2.37 0.68
C TYR A 113 -7.47 -3.36 0.25
N THR A 114 -8.25 -3.04 -0.79
CA THR A 114 -9.26 -3.94 -1.35
C THR A 114 -8.66 -5.27 -1.79
N SER A 115 -7.51 -5.24 -2.46
CA SER A 115 -6.79 -6.45 -2.86
C SER A 115 -6.31 -7.28 -1.66
N ALA A 116 -5.77 -6.63 -0.63
CA ALA A 116 -5.33 -7.31 0.59
C ALA A 116 -6.50 -7.90 1.39
N ILE A 117 -7.60 -7.16 1.49
CA ILE A 117 -8.84 -7.61 2.14
C ILE A 117 -9.44 -8.80 1.37
N GLY A 118 -9.44 -8.75 0.04
CA GLY A 118 -9.88 -9.84 -0.81
C GLY A 118 -9.06 -11.11 -0.60
N LEU A 119 -7.73 -10.98 -0.46
CA LEU A 119 -6.87 -12.12 -0.13
C LEU A 119 -7.25 -12.75 1.21
N MET A 120 -7.56 -11.94 2.23
CA MET A 120 -7.97 -12.39 3.56
C MET A 120 -9.38 -12.98 3.61
N ALA A 121 -10.17 -12.91 2.54
CA ALA A 121 -11.47 -13.57 2.46
C ALA A 121 -11.36 -15.11 2.47
N ASN A 122 -10.20 -15.65 2.05
CA ASN A 122 -9.94 -17.08 2.08
C ASN A 122 -9.73 -17.58 3.52
N THR A 123 -10.72 -18.31 4.03
CA THR A 123 -10.72 -18.85 5.41
C THR A 123 -9.78 -20.03 5.60
N ASP A 124 -9.36 -20.68 4.54
CA ASP A 124 -8.47 -21.84 4.63
C ASP A 124 -7.01 -21.40 4.86
N ASP A 125 -6.59 -20.34 4.18
CA ASP A 125 -5.22 -19.85 4.25
C ASP A 125 -4.99 -18.84 5.38
N TYR A 126 -6.01 -18.04 5.72
CA TYR A 126 -5.88 -16.94 6.68
C TYR A 126 -6.83 -17.10 7.87
N LYS A 127 -6.27 -17.30 9.04
CA LYS A 127 -7.00 -17.39 10.32
C LYS A 127 -6.73 -16.16 11.16
N PHE A 128 -7.79 -15.43 11.49
CA PHE A 128 -7.73 -14.25 12.38
C PHE A 128 -9.10 -14.02 13.01
N ASN A 129 -9.14 -13.39 14.16
CA ASN A 129 -10.37 -13.09 14.89
C ASN A 129 -10.78 -11.61 14.77
N VAL A 130 -9.82 -10.74 14.46
CA VAL A 130 -10.07 -9.30 14.35
C VAL A 130 -9.36 -8.77 13.10
N LEU A 131 -10.11 -8.03 12.30
CA LEU A 131 -9.59 -7.27 11.16
C LEU A 131 -9.63 -5.79 11.50
N THR A 132 -8.54 -5.09 11.26
CA THR A 132 -8.46 -3.62 11.33
C THR A 132 -7.80 -3.07 10.09
N THR A 133 -8.21 -1.89 9.65
CA THR A 133 -7.63 -1.19 8.51
C THR A 133 -7.16 0.22 8.95
N PRO A 134 -6.02 0.30 9.66
CA PRO A 134 -5.54 1.57 10.19
C PRO A 134 -5.35 2.60 9.09
N GLY A 135 -5.90 3.80 9.27
CA GLY A 135 -5.82 4.90 8.32
C GLY A 135 -6.93 4.93 7.27
N LEU A 136 -7.76 3.88 7.15
CA LEU A 136 -8.98 3.95 6.37
C LEU A 136 -10.13 4.48 7.24
N ILE A 137 -10.84 5.46 6.71
CA ILE A 137 -11.94 6.17 7.41
C ILE A 137 -13.20 6.03 6.58
N ASN A 138 -14.28 5.54 7.19
CA ASN A 138 -15.54 5.31 6.47
C ASN A 138 -16.16 6.61 5.92
N ALA A 139 -15.99 7.73 6.60
CA ALA A 139 -16.44 9.04 6.13
C ALA A 139 -15.67 9.57 4.90
N ASN A 140 -14.54 8.94 4.54
CA ASN A 140 -13.74 9.35 3.39
C ASN A 140 -14.22 8.64 2.13
N ALA A 141 -14.74 9.39 1.16
CA ALA A 141 -15.30 8.86 -0.08
C ALA A 141 -14.30 8.02 -0.90
N LEU A 142 -13.00 8.32 -0.80
CA LEU A 142 -11.94 7.55 -1.49
C LEU A 142 -11.71 6.17 -0.87
N GLN A 143 -12.19 5.92 0.34
CA GLN A 143 -11.87 4.73 1.12
C GLN A 143 -13.11 3.87 1.42
N THR A 144 -14.31 4.40 1.22
CA THR A 144 -15.58 3.72 1.53
C THR A 144 -15.69 2.35 0.83
N SER A 145 -15.22 2.23 -0.40
CA SER A 145 -15.27 0.96 -1.15
C SER A 145 -14.44 -0.14 -0.48
N ALA A 146 -13.23 0.18 -0.02
CA ALA A 146 -12.37 -0.78 0.69
C ALA A 146 -12.99 -1.22 2.02
N ILE A 147 -13.60 -0.28 2.75
CA ILE A 147 -14.29 -0.58 4.01
C ILE A 147 -15.52 -1.45 3.77
N SER A 148 -16.34 -1.14 2.77
CA SER A 148 -17.50 -1.98 2.41
C SER A 148 -17.09 -3.40 2.03
N THR A 149 -15.97 -3.55 1.33
CA THR A 149 -15.40 -4.87 1.01
C THR A 149 -14.98 -5.60 2.28
N ALA A 150 -14.33 -4.93 3.23
CA ALA A 150 -13.92 -5.51 4.50
C ALA A 150 -15.12 -6.00 5.31
N ILE A 151 -16.19 -5.20 5.38
CA ILE A 151 -17.43 -5.57 6.05
C ILE A 151 -18.03 -6.82 5.43
N SER A 152 -18.24 -6.81 4.11
CA SER A 152 -18.85 -7.93 3.38
C SER A 152 -18.04 -9.22 3.54
N ASN A 153 -16.72 -9.14 3.46
CA ASN A 153 -15.84 -10.30 3.64
C ASN A 153 -15.89 -10.83 5.07
N THR A 154 -15.90 -9.96 6.08
CA THR A 154 -15.99 -10.36 7.48
C THR A 154 -17.33 -11.00 7.81
N GLN A 155 -18.43 -10.47 7.26
CA GLN A 155 -19.76 -11.07 7.36
C GLN A 155 -19.83 -12.44 6.72
N ALA A 156 -19.29 -12.57 5.50
CA ALA A 156 -19.26 -13.86 4.79
C ALA A 156 -18.42 -14.92 5.51
N ARG A 157 -17.33 -14.51 6.14
CA ARG A 157 -16.47 -15.40 6.94
C ARG A 157 -17.17 -15.92 8.19
N GLY A 158 -17.83 -15.04 8.95
CA GLY A 158 -18.51 -15.37 10.20
C GLY A 158 -17.62 -15.79 11.38
N ASP A 159 -16.27 -15.75 11.18
CA ASP A 159 -15.28 -16.19 12.19
C ASP A 159 -14.42 -15.04 12.73
N SER A 160 -14.71 -13.81 12.32
CA SER A 160 -13.91 -12.62 12.64
C SER A 160 -14.78 -11.38 12.83
N MET A 161 -14.22 -10.37 13.51
CA MET A 161 -14.84 -9.09 13.74
C MET A 161 -14.03 -8.00 13.03
N PHE A 162 -14.71 -7.08 12.35
CA PHE A 162 -14.08 -5.90 11.75
C PHE A 162 -14.22 -4.67 12.64
N VAL A 163 -13.11 -3.98 12.88
CA VAL A 163 -13.07 -2.71 13.63
C VAL A 163 -12.80 -1.58 12.65
N VAL A 164 -13.75 -0.66 12.53
CA VAL A 164 -13.73 0.42 11.53
C VAL A 164 -13.61 1.79 12.18
N ASP A 165 -12.85 2.68 11.55
CA ASP A 165 -12.82 4.11 11.86
C ASP A 165 -13.94 4.83 11.08
N LEU A 166 -14.90 5.40 11.79
CA LEU A 166 -16.13 5.96 11.18
C LEU A 166 -15.96 7.38 10.68
N VAL A 167 -15.17 8.20 11.36
CA VAL A 167 -15.18 9.65 11.19
C VAL A 167 -13.80 10.22 10.96
N ASN A 168 -13.73 11.36 10.28
CA ASN A 168 -12.48 12.09 10.11
C ASN A 168 -11.93 12.61 11.45
N TYR A 169 -10.64 12.88 11.47
CA TYR A 169 -9.97 13.48 12.62
C TYR A 169 -10.66 14.77 13.07
N ASP A 170 -10.72 14.98 14.38
CA ASP A 170 -11.32 16.16 15.03
C ASP A 170 -12.80 16.40 14.71
N THR A 171 -13.55 15.36 14.39
CA THR A 171 -14.99 15.43 14.17
C THR A 171 -15.71 15.66 15.52
N ALA A 172 -16.67 16.61 15.56
CA ALA A 172 -17.45 16.91 16.74
C ALA A 172 -18.22 15.67 17.27
N LEU A 173 -18.24 15.46 18.57
CA LEU A 173 -18.82 14.28 19.21
C LEU A 173 -20.29 14.02 18.80
N ALA A 174 -21.08 15.07 18.65
CA ALA A 174 -22.45 14.94 18.18
C ALA A 174 -22.56 14.34 16.77
N THR A 175 -21.62 14.66 15.91
CA THR A 175 -21.54 14.08 14.55
C THR A 175 -21.08 12.64 14.61
N VAL A 176 -20.11 12.32 15.47
CA VAL A 176 -19.63 10.94 15.68
C VAL A 176 -20.78 10.02 16.10
N THR A 177 -21.57 10.43 17.08
CA THR A 177 -22.71 9.63 17.55
C THR A 177 -23.78 9.43 16.48
N THR A 178 -24.05 10.46 15.67
CA THR A 178 -25.00 10.36 14.56
C THR A 178 -24.50 9.42 13.48
N GLN A 179 -23.23 9.49 13.12
CA GLN A 179 -22.63 8.60 12.11
C GLN A 179 -22.54 7.17 12.61
N ALA A 180 -22.21 6.95 13.88
CA ALA A 180 -22.22 5.63 14.48
C ALA A 180 -23.60 4.98 14.45
N ALA A 181 -24.64 5.71 14.83
CA ALA A 181 -26.02 5.22 14.77
C ALA A 181 -26.47 4.92 13.33
N GLY A 182 -26.10 5.77 12.37
CA GLY A 182 -26.39 5.53 10.95
C GLY A 182 -25.65 4.32 10.38
N PHE A 183 -24.43 4.09 10.82
CA PHE A 183 -23.62 2.95 10.41
C PHE A 183 -24.23 1.65 10.96
N ASP A 184 -24.56 1.61 12.23
CA ASP A 184 -25.20 0.46 12.88
C ASP A 184 -26.50 0.05 12.16
N SER A 185 -27.36 1.02 11.82
CA SER A 185 -28.61 0.76 11.10
C SER A 185 -28.40 0.18 9.68
N SER A 186 -27.24 0.45 9.06
CA SER A 186 -26.93 -0.04 7.73
C SER A 186 -26.37 -1.47 7.72
N TYR A 187 -25.77 -1.91 8.81
CA TYR A 187 -25.06 -3.19 8.90
C TYR A 187 -25.56 -4.11 10.04
N ALA A 188 -26.45 -3.64 10.90
CA ALA A 188 -26.97 -4.40 12.03
C ALA A 188 -27.89 -5.58 11.64
N ALA A 189 -28.21 -5.72 10.36
CA ALA A 189 -29.04 -6.81 9.86
C ALA A 189 -28.21 -8.02 9.36
N ALA A 190 -26.93 -8.07 9.66
CA ALA A 190 -26.04 -9.11 9.20
C ALA A 190 -25.52 -9.98 10.34
#